data_103abfe49b7a32a79407e2fd1a3063e8
#
_entry.id   103abfe49b7a32a79407e2fd1a3063e8
#
_cell.length_a   1.000
_cell.length_b   1.000
_cell.length_c   1.000
_cell.angle_alpha   90.00
_cell.angle_beta   90.00
_cell.angle_gamma   90.00
#
_symmetry.space_group_name_H-M   'P 1'
#
loop_
_entity.id
_entity.type
_entity.pdbx_description
1 polymer ?
#
loop_
_entity_poly.entity_id
_entity_poly.type
_entity_poly.pdbx_seq_one_letter_code
_entity_poly.pdbx_strand_id
1 'polypeptide(L)'
;ILSGLVGSEMCIRDRCITHCPTGALRERDDTAKAWRAIDNPKKITVVQVAPAVRTAWGETLGLDRQEATMGKITDALKRLGFDYVFDTSFSADLTIMEEAHEFIQRFTAGECNERPMFTSCCPGWVRFLKSQYPHLVRQLSSAKSPQQMFGAAMKLSLIHISEPTRPERI
;
A
#
# COMPACT_ATOMS: atom_id res chain seq x y z
N ILE A 1 -5.19 -20.72 11.48
CA ILE A 1 -6.39 -21.40 10.93
C ILE A 1 -6.82 -20.81 9.58
N LEU A 2 -6.34 -19.64 9.18
CA LEU A 2 -6.76 -18.96 7.94
C LEU A 2 -5.82 -19.18 6.74
N SER A 3 -4.74 -19.97 6.88
CA SER A 3 -3.79 -20.18 5.78
C SER A 3 -4.40 -20.92 4.57
N GLY A 4 -5.44 -21.74 4.77
CA GLY A 4 -6.11 -22.44 3.69
C GLY A 4 -7.09 -21.59 2.87
N LEU A 5 -7.49 -20.42 3.39
CA LEU A 5 -8.38 -19.48 2.69
C LEU A 5 -7.63 -18.37 1.96
N VAL A 6 -6.35 -18.21 2.25
CA VAL A 6 -5.50 -17.21 1.58
C VAL A 6 -5.24 -17.64 0.15
N GLY A 7 -5.83 -16.89 -0.78
CA GLY A 7 -5.73 -17.17 -2.22
C GLY A 7 -7.01 -17.71 -2.86
N SER A 8 -8.05 -18.04 -2.07
CA SER A 8 -9.37 -18.33 -2.63
C SER A 8 -10.02 -17.05 -3.17
N GLU A 9 -10.86 -17.19 -4.19
CA GLU A 9 -11.61 -16.06 -4.75
C GLU A 9 -12.45 -15.33 -3.69
N MET A 10 -12.96 -16.06 -2.71
CA MET A 10 -13.75 -15.50 -1.60
C MET A 10 -12.92 -14.56 -0.73
N CYS A 11 -11.66 -14.92 -0.43
CA CYS A 11 -10.76 -14.07 0.37
C CYS A 11 -10.27 -12.86 -0.40
N ILE A 12 -10.10 -12.97 -1.71
CA ILE A 12 -9.65 -11.86 -2.56
C ILE A 12 -10.67 -10.72 -2.56
N ARG A 13 -11.97 -11.04 -2.44
CA ARG A 13 -13.08 -10.08 -2.50
C ARG A 13 -13.69 -9.79 -1.12
N ASP A 14 -13.04 -10.15 -0.05
CA ASP A 14 -13.52 -10.00 1.34
C ASP A 14 -14.89 -10.65 1.63
N ARG A 15 -15.36 -11.51 0.75
CA ARG A 15 -16.68 -12.16 0.88
C ARG A 15 -16.85 -12.94 2.17
N CYS A 16 -15.78 -13.59 2.63
CA CYS A 16 -15.82 -14.34 3.88
C CYS A 16 -16.05 -13.44 5.08
N ILE A 17 -15.49 -12.23 5.06
CA ILE A 17 -15.61 -11.23 6.13
C ILE A 17 -16.99 -10.58 6.07
N THR A 18 -17.38 -10.08 4.91
CA THR A 18 -18.63 -9.33 4.72
C THR A 18 -19.88 -10.18 4.85
N HIS A 19 -19.80 -11.48 4.56
CA HIS A 19 -20.93 -12.42 4.65
C HIS A 19 -20.83 -13.41 5.81
N CYS A 20 -19.92 -13.18 6.76
CA CYS A 20 -19.83 -14.03 7.94
C CYS A 20 -21.02 -13.78 8.87
N PRO A 21 -21.97 -14.75 9.01
CA PRO A 21 -23.21 -14.52 9.77
C PRO A 21 -22.97 -14.34 11.26
N THR A 22 -21.86 -14.85 11.77
CA THR A 22 -21.49 -14.76 13.18
C THR A 22 -20.54 -13.60 13.49
N GLY A 23 -20.02 -12.90 12.46
CA GLY A 23 -18.99 -11.87 12.63
C GLY A 23 -17.65 -12.38 13.19
N ALA A 24 -17.44 -13.71 13.16
CA ALA A 24 -16.22 -14.33 13.65
C ALA A 24 -15.01 -14.05 12.75
N LEU A 25 -15.24 -13.85 11.45
CA LEU A 25 -14.22 -13.44 10.51
C LEU A 25 -14.17 -11.91 10.47
N ARG A 26 -13.01 -11.37 10.79
CA ARG A 26 -12.76 -9.92 10.81
C ARG A 26 -11.40 -9.64 10.16
N GLU A 27 -11.25 -8.44 9.64
CA GLU A 27 -9.95 -7.91 9.30
C GLU A 27 -9.04 -7.85 10.55
N ARG A 28 -7.75 -7.92 10.32
CA ARG A 28 -6.79 -7.82 11.41
C ARG A 28 -6.69 -6.35 11.87
N ASP A 29 -7.05 -6.11 13.11
CA ASP A 29 -6.86 -4.81 13.75
C ASP A 29 -5.42 -4.69 14.29
N ASP A 30 -4.64 -3.83 13.69
CA ASP A 30 -3.27 -3.50 14.12
C ASP A 30 -3.19 -2.17 14.88
N THR A 31 -4.31 -1.54 15.25
CA THR A 31 -4.38 -0.25 15.94
C THR A 31 -3.54 -0.25 17.23
N ALA A 32 -3.66 -1.31 18.04
CA ALA A 32 -2.86 -1.43 19.27
C ALA A 32 -1.34 -1.53 18.99
N LYS A 33 -0.94 -2.04 17.83
CA LYS A 33 0.49 -2.06 17.45
C LYS A 33 0.96 -0.67 17.02
N ALA A 34 0.11 0.08 16.33
CA ALA A 34 0.40 1.46 15.93
C ALA A 34 0.62 2.33 17.19
N TRP A 35 -0.30 2.27 18.15
CA TRP A 35 -0.15 2.99 19.41
C TRP A 35 1.14 2.65 20.16
N ARG A 36 1.45 1.36 20.31
CA ARG A 36 2.72 0.94 20.93
C ARG A 36 3.96 1.41 20.18
N ALA A 37 3.86 1.64 18.89
CA ALA A 37 4.97 2.18 18.11
C ALA A 37 5.11 3.69 18.31
N ILE A 38 4.00 4.42 18.35
CA ILE A 38 3.93 5.86 18.62
C ILE A 38 4.46 6.18 20.02
N ASP A 39 4.04 5.41 21.03
CA ASP A 39 4.47 5.61 22.42
C ASP A 39 5.94 5.24 22.67
N ASN A 40 6.61 4.64 21.72
CA ASN A 40 7.99 4.20 21.90
C ASN A 40 8.99 5.26 21.40
N PRO A 41 9.67 5.99 22.31
CA PRO A 41 10.59 7.08 21.93
C PRO A 41 11.83 6.63 21.15
N LYS A 42 12.07 5.31 21.07
CA LYS A 42 13.20 4.74 20.30
C LYS A 42 12.82 4.40 18.86
N LYS A 43 11.57 4.65 18.45
CA LYS A 43 11.09 4.34 17.10
C LYS A 43 10.70 5.60 16.38
N ILE A 44 11.06 5.67 15.12
CA ILE A 44 10.54 6.66 14.19
C ILE A 44 9.30 6.04 13.54
N THR A 45 8.17 6.71 13.66
CA THR A 45 6.89 6.26 13.11
C THR A 45 6.58 6.97 11.80
N VAL A 46 6.35 6.18 10.77
CA VAL A 46 6.03 6.68 9.43
C VAL A 46 4.69 6.11 9.01
N VAL A 47 3.78 6.96 8.60
CA VAL A 47 2.47 6.57 8.07
C VAL A 47 2.28 7.10 6.65
N GLN A 48 1.68 6.28 5.80
CA GLN A 48 1.21 6.69 4.48
C GLN A 48 -0.32 6.61 4.42
N VAL A 49 -0.93 7.58 3.78
CA VAL A 49 -2.39 7.66 3.60
C VAL A 49 -2.73 7.12 2.21
N ALA A 50 -3.54 6.05 2.17
CA ALA A 50 -4.00 5.49 0.90
C ALA A 50 -5.00 6.43 0.21
N PRO A 51 -5.06 6.44 -1.15
CA PRO A 51 -6.00 7.28 -1.89
C PRO A 51 -7.46 7.08 -1.48
N ALA A 52 -7.89 5.83 -1.24
CA ALA A 52 -9.24 5.52 -0.78
C ALA A 52 -9.53 6.12 0.60
N VAL A 53 -8.58 6.06 1.53
CA VAL A 53 -8.70 6.68 2.85
C VAL A 53 -8.78 8.18 2.71
N ARG A 54 -7.94 8.79 1.88
CA ARG A 54 -7.94 10.23 1.63
C ARG A 54 -9.30 10.76 1.14
N THR A 55 -10.04 9.96 0.38
CA THR A 55 -11.35 10.36 -0.14
C THR A 55 -12.51 10.11 0.83
N ALA A 56 -12.38 9.14 1.73
CA ALA A 56 -13.49 8.67 2.56
C ALA A 56 -13.41 9.04 4.05
N TRP A 57 -12.23 9.45 4.56
CA TRP A 57 -12.05 9.70 6.00
C TRP A 57 -12.99 10.77 6.59
N GLY A 58 -13.35 11.76 5.77
CA GLY A 58 -14.24 12.83 6.20
C GLY A 58 -15.67 12.35 6.46
N GLU A 59 -16.15 11.38 5.70
CA GLU A 59 -17.50 10.84 5.84
C GLU A 59 -17.73 10.23 7.22
N THR A 60 -16.75 9.51 7.75
CA THR A 60 -16.80 8.90 9.08
C THR A 60 -16.89 9.94 10.21
N LEU A 61 -16.36 11.13 9.98
CA LEU A 61 -16.33 12.24 10.93
C LEU A 61 -17.43 13.28 10.68
N GLY A 62 -18.31 13.06 9.71
CA GLY A 62 -19.36 14.01 9.33
C GLY A 62 -18.84 15.30 8.72
N LEU A 63 -17.63 15.30 8.15
CA LEU A 63 -17.04 16.45 7.47
C LEU A 63 -17.49 16.50 6.02
N ASP A 64 -17.75 17.71 5.53
CA ASP A 64 -17.98 17.90 4.11
C ASP A 64 -16.72 17.60 3.29
N ARG A 65 -16.95 17.23 2.03
CA ARG A 65 -15.87 16.87 1.09
C ARG A 65 -14.85 17.99 0.88
N GLN A 66 -15.31 19.23 0.96
CA GLN A 66 -14.43 20.41 0.87
C GLN A 66 -13.62 20.64 2.15
N GLU A 67 -14.12 20.17 3.27
CA GLU A 67 -13.45 20.28 4.57
C GLU A 67 -12.46 19.15 4.83
N ALA A 68 -12.70 17.97 4.25
CA ALA A 68 -11.88 16.77 4.41
C ALA A 68 -10.60 16.83 3.56
N THR A 69 -9.78 17.84 3.77
CA THR A 69 -8.55 18.09 3.01
C THR A 69 -7.40 17.18 3.46
N MET A 70 -6.43 16.97 2.57
CA MET A 70 -5.19 16.24 2.90
C MET A 70 -4.40 16.92 4.02
N GLY A 71 -4.42 18.25 4.09
CA GLY A 71 -3.78 19.00 5.17
C GLY A 71 -4.36 18.69 6.54
N LYS A 72 -5.68 18.59 6.65
CA LYS A 72 -6.35 18.24 7.91
C LYS A 72 -6.03 16.83 8.40
N ILE A 73 -6.05 15.83 7.50
CA ILE A 73 -5.68 14.47 7.90
C ILE A 73 -4.20 14.37 8.27
N THR A 74 -3.33 15.10 7.59
CA THR A 74 -1.90 15.17 7.92
C THR A 74 -1.69 15.77 9.31
N ASP A 75 -2.36 16.88 9.62
CA ASP A 75 -2.29 17.51 10.95
C ASP A 75 -2.83 16.57 12.03
N ALA A 76 -3.97 15.93 11.78
CA ALA A 76 -4.55 14.96 12.71
C ALA A 76 -3.58 13.80 13.01
N LEU A 77 -2.97 13.20 11.98
CA LEU A 77 -2.02 12.10 12.15
C LEU A 77 -0.74 12.54 12.89
N LYS A 78 -0.26 13.75 12.65
CA LYS A 78 0.86 14.32 13.40
C LYS A 78 0.50 14.56 14.87
N ARG A 79 -0.71 15.05 15.16
CA ARG A 79 -1.20 15.22 16.53
C ARG A 79 -1.39 13.89 17.27
N LEU A 80 -1.68 12.81 16.54
CA LEU A 80 -1.71 11.46 17.10
C LEU A 80 -0.32 10.94 17.49
N GLY A 81 0.76 11.59 17.02
CA GLY A 81 2.14 11.27 17.40
C GLY A 81 2.96 10.59 16.30
N PHE A 82 2.49 10.56 15.04
CA PHE A 82 3.33 10.08 13.94
C PHE A 82 4.40 11.11 13.59
N ASP A 83 5.66 10.65 13.46
CA ASP A 83 6.80 11.52 13.11
C ASP A 83 6.72 12.00 11.66
N TYR A 84 6.35 11.11 10.75
CA TYR A 84 6.25 11.41 9.31
C TYR A 84 4.93 10.92 8.72
N VAL A 85 4.30 11.78 7.95
CA VAL A 85 3.04 11.50 7.24
C VAL A 85 3.24 11.74 5.76
N PHE A 86 2.92 10.74 4.94
CA PHE A 86 3.07 10.79 3.49
C PHE A 86 1.76 10.44 2.78
N ASP A 87 1.62 10.94 1.55
CA ASP A 87 0.58 10.48 0.62
C ASP A 87 1.13 9.33 -0.22
N THR A 88 0.36 8.26 -0.33
CA THR A 88 0.71 7.10 -1.18
C THR A 88 0.79 7.49 -2.67
N SER A 89 0.21 8.61 -3.10
CA SER A 89 0.31 9.11 -4.47
C SER A 89 1.76 9.26 -4.94
N PHE A 90 2.67 9.69 -4.06
CA PHE A 90 4.11 9.74 -4.36
C PHE A 90 4.67 8.38 -4.84
N SER A 91 4.34 7.33 -4.14
CA SER A 91 4.81 5.98 -4.50
C SER A 91 4.01 5.35 -5.64
N ALA A 92 2.78 5.80 -5.86
CA ALA A 92 2.02 5.45 -7.05
C ALA A 92 2.68 6.01 -8.32
N ASP A 93 3.19 7.23 -8.28
CA ASP A 93 3.94 7.82 -9.39
C ASP A 93 5.20 7.01 -9.70
N LEU A 94 5.94 6.55 -8.69
CA LEU A 94 7.08 5.64 -8.89
C LEU A 94 6.64 4.33 -9.56
N THR A 95 5.52 3.75 -9.15
CA THR A 95 4.98 2.54 -9.75
C THR A 95 4.61 2.77 -11.22
N ILE A 96 3.97 3.92 -11.53
CA ILE A 96 3.61 4.30 -12.90
C ILE A 96 4.85 4.43 -13.78
N MET A 97 5.91 5.05 -13.28
CA MET A 97 7.17 5.19 -14.01
C MET A 97 7.79 3.84 -14.37
N GLU A 98 7.83 2.91 -13.41
CA GLU A 98 8.36 1.56 -13.63
C GLU A 98 7.48 0.76 -14.61
N GLU A 99 6.16 0.79 -14.43
CA GLU A 99 5.22 0.12 -15.33
C GLU A 99 5.27 0.69 -16.76
N ALA A 100 5.39 2.00 -16.89
CA ALA A 100 5.52 2.65 -18.20
C ALA A 100 6.83 2.26 -18.90
N HIS A 101 7.92 2.21 -18.16
CA HIS A 101 9.21 1.78 -18.70
C HIS A 101 9.14 0.31 -19.17
N GLU A 102 8.60 -0.58 -18.36
CA GLU A 102 8.39 -1.98 -18.71
C GLU A 102 7.48 -2.12 -19.94
N PHE A 103 6.39 -1.33 -20.00
CA PHE A 103 5.50 -1.33 -21.16
C PHE A 103 6.21 -0.93 -22.46
N ILE A 104 7.00 0.16 -22.41
CA ILE A 104 7.77 0.61 -23.58
C ILE A 104 8.74 -0.47 -24.05
N GLN A 105 9.45 -1.12 -23.11
CA GLN A 105 10.36 -2.21 -23.47
C GLN A 105 9.63 -3.38 -24.15
N ARG A 106 8.54 -3.84 -23.57
CA ARG A 106 7.73 -4.94 -24.13
C ARG A 106 7.09 -4.56 -25.48
N PHE A 107 6.63 -3.32 -25.59
CA PHE A 107 6.03 -2.82 -26.83
C PHE A 107 7.05 -2.74 -27.96
N THR A 108 8.23 -2.19 -27.72
CA THR A 108 9.31 -2.09 -28.71
C THR A 108 9.88 -3.46 -29.10
N ALA A 109 9.84 -4.43 -28.19
CA ALA A 109 10.20 -5.82 -28.49
C ALA A 109 9.11 -6.58 -29.25
N GLY A 110 7.93 -5.98 -29.49
CA GLY A 110 6.81 -6.61 -30.17
C GLY A 110 5.97 -7.57 -29.30
N GLU A 111 6.29 -7.71 -28.03
CA GLU A 111 5.61 -8.65 -27.13
C GLU A 111 4.16 -8.26 -26.83
N CYS A 112 3.82 -6.98 -26.95
CA CYS A 112 2.47 -6.47 -26.71
C CYS A 112 1.53 -6.58 -27.90
N ASN A 113 2.00 -6.98 -29.08
CA ASN A 113 1.17 -7.05 -30.30
C ASN A 113 0.07 -8.10 -30.19
N GLU A 114 0.32 -9.20 -29.49
CA GLU A 114 -0.63 -10.30 -29.31
C GLU A 114 -1.18 -10.41 -27.89
N ARG A 115 -0.57 -9.76 -26.91
CA ARG A 115 -0.87 -9.93 -25.51
C ARG A 115 -0.80 -8.61 -24.76
N PRO A 116 -1.92 -8.18 -24.13
CA PRO A 116 -1.91 -6.97 -23.32
C PRO A 116 -1.00 -7.14 -22.09
N MET A 117 -0.36 -6.06 -21.65
CA MET A 117 0.28 -6.00 -20.34
C MET A 117 -0.76 -5.56 -19.29
N PHE A 118 -0.82 -6.28 -18.19
CA PHE A 118 -1.67 -5.93 -17.04
C PHE A 118 -0.85 -5.28 -15.95
N THR A 119 -1.41 -4.25 -15.34
CA THR A 119 -0.80 -3.61 -14.16
C THR A 119 -0.84 -4.54 -12.95
N SER A 120 0.07 -4.37 -11.99
CA SER A 120 0.23 -5.22 -10.82
C SER A 120 0.08 -4.49 -9.48
N CYS A 121 -0.40 -3.24 -9.50
CA CYS A 121 -0.48 -2.39 -8.31
C CYS A 121 -1.42 -2.91 -7.22
N CYS A 122 -2.46 -3.69 -7.57
CA CYS A 122 -3.44 -4.22 -6.63
C CYS A 122 -3.14 -5.69 -6.29
N PRO A 123 -2.73 -6.01 -5.04
CA PRO A 123 -2.48 -7.40 -4.63
C PRO A 123 -3.69 -8.33 -4.76
N GLY A 124 -4.90 -7.80 -4.56
CA GLY A 124 -6.15 -8.54 -4.76
C GLY A 124 -6.34 -8.97 -6.21
N TRP A 125 -6.11 -8.05 -7.16
CA TRP A 125 -6.13 -8.33 -8.58
C TRP A 125 -5.10 -9.41 -8.97
N VAL A 126 -3.86 -9.26 -8.52
CA VAL A 126 -2.79 -10.21 -8.80
C VAL A 126 -3.13 -11.62 -8.29
N ARG A 127 -3.68 -11.72 -7.08
CA ARG A 127 -4.14 -13.01 -6.53
C ARG A 127 -5.30 -13.59 -7.31
N PHE A 128 -6.27 -12.78 -7.67
CA PHE A 128 -7.40 -13.20 -8.49
C PHE A 128 -6.91 -13.79 -9.83
N LEU A 129 -6.05 -13.06 -10.53
CA LEU A 129 -5.50 -13.50 -11.81
C LEU A 129 -4.71 -14.80 -11.67
N LYS A 130 -3.86 -14.91 -10.64
CA LYS A 130 -3.10 -16.15 -10.36
C LYS A 130 -3.99 -17.36 -10.08
N SER A 131 -5.14 -17.16 -9.43
CA SER A 131 -6.04 -18.25 -9.06
C SER A 131 -7.00 -18.65 -10.17
N GLN A 132 -7.52 -17.69 -10.93
CA GLN A 132 -8.55 -17.92 -11.95
C GLN A 132 -7.99 -17.99 -13.36
N TYR A 133 -6.90 -17.28 -13.64
CA TYR A 133 -6.31 -17.15 -14.96
C TYR A 133 -4.78 -17.31 -14.92
N PRO A 134 -4.26 -18.46 -14.46
CA PRO A 134 -2.80 -18.65 -14.26
C PRO A 134 -1.99 -18.50 -15.56
N HIS A 135 -2.59 -18.75 -16.70
CA HIS A 135 -1.95 -18.59 -18.01
C HIS A 135 -1.68 -17.12 -18.37
N LEU A 136 -2.38 -16.16 -17.74
CA LEU A 136 -2.19 -14.72 -17.94
C LEU A 136 -1.15 -14.10 -17.00
N VAL A 137 -0.60 -14.85 -16.06
CA VAL A 137 0.37 -14.32 -15.07
C VAL A 137 1.60 -13.70 -15.72
N ARG A 138 2.02 -14.24 -16.88
CA ARG A 138 3.17 -13.70 -17.64
C ARG A 138 2.93 -12.31 -18.21
N GLN A 139 1.67 -11.89 -18.29
CA GLN A 139 1.27 -10.58 -18.80
C GLN A 139 1.19 -9.52 -17.70
N LEU A 140 1.34 -9.91 -16.43
CA LEU A 140 1.43 -8.95 -15.33
C LEU A 140 2.74 -8.17 -15.39
N SER A 141 2.68 -6.89 -15.04
CA SER A 141 3.87 -6.10 -14.76
C SER A 141 4.66 -6.69 -13.59
N SER A 142 5.95 -6.58 -13.65
CA SER A 142 6.87 -6.94 -12.58
C SER A 142 6.97 -5.86 -11.49
N ALA A 143 6.42 -4.67 -11.73
CA ALA A 143 6.47 -3.55 -10.81
C ALA A 143 5.79 -3.88 -9.47
N LYS A 144 6.37 -3.41 -8.39
CA LYS A 144 5.81 -3.55 -7.05
C LYS A 144 4.63 -2.60 -6.85
N SER A 145 3.71 -2.97 -5.95
CA SER A 145 2.59 -2.09 -5.59
C SER A 145 3.10 -0.76 -4.98
N PRO A 146 2.32 0.34 -5.08
CA PRO A 146 2.67 1.62 -4.47
C PRO A 146 3.06 1.52 -2.99
N GLN A 147 2.37 0.68 -2.23
CA GLN A 147 2.72 0.44 -0.82
C GLN A 147 4.11 -0.19 -0.66
N GLN A 148 4.48 -1.14 -1.52
CA GLN A 148 5.79 -1.77 -1.49
C GLN A 148 6.89 -0.82 -1.97
N MET A 149 6.61 -0.02 -3.01
CA MET A 149 7.53 1.03 -3.49
C MET A 149 7.82 2.05 -2.39
N PHE A 150 6.75 2.53 -1.71
CA PHE A 150 6.90 3.41 -0.57
C PHE A 150 7.77 2.80 0.52
N GLY A 151 7.48 1.56 0.93
CA GLY A 151 8.25 0.88 1.98
C GLY A 151 9.73 0.71 1.62
N ALA A 152 10.04 0.45 0.36
CA ALA A 152 11.42 0.36 -0.11
C ALA A 152 12.12 1.73 -0.10
N ALA A 153 11.47 2.78 -0.63
CA ALA A 153 12.00 4.14 -0.66
C ALA A 153 12.24 4.68 0.75
N MET A 154 11.27 4.48 1.66
CA MET A 154 11.41 4.93 3.05
C MET A 154 12.51 4.19 3.79
N LYS A 155 12.65 2.89 3.61
CA LYS A 155 13.77 2.15 4.23
C LYS A 155 15.12 2.68 3.77
N LEU A 156 15.28 2.97 2.49
CA LEU A 156 16.52 3.55 1.96
C LEU A 156 16.76 4.96 2.50
N SER A 157 15.74 5.80 2.56
CA SER A 157 15.85 7.19 3.04
C SER A 157 16.10 7.27 4.54
N LEU A 158 15.43 6.42 5.34
CA LEU A 158 15.52 6.45 6.80
C LEU A 158 16.74 5.69 7.35
N ILE A 159 17.40 4.85 6.58
CA ILE A 159 18.68 4.22 6.98
C ILE A 159 19.69 5.30 7.38
N HIS A 160 19.76 6.41 6.64
CA HIS A 160 20.67 7.51 6.96
C HIS A 160 20.25 8.35 8.18
N ILE A 161 18.97 8.31 8.54
CA ILE A 161 18.44 9.02 9.73
C ILE A 161 18.57 8.16 10.98
N SER A 162 18.48 6.85 10.84
CA SER A 162 18.53 5.89 11.95
C SER A 162 19.91 5.31 12.21
N GLU A 163 20.90 5.55 11.34
CA GLU A 163 22.28 5.23 11.68
C GLU A 163 22.71 6.10 12.87
N PRO A 164 23.19 5.50 13.97
CA PRO A 164 23.85 6.28 15.03
C PRO A 164 24.98 7.06 14.34
N THR A 165 24.99 8.37 14.56
CA THR A 165 25.93 9.33 13.99
C THR A 165 27.28 8.70 13.86
N ARG A 166 27.70 8.49 12.60
CA ARG A 166 29.07 8.07 12.28
C ARG A 166 29.98 9.08 12.99
N PRO A 167 30.88 8.67 13.87
CA PRO A 167 31.75 9.62 14.53
C PRO A 167 32.46 10.41 13.42
N GLU A 168 32.32 11.72 13.47
CA GLU A 168 33.05 12.62 12.57
C GLU A 168 34.53 12.22 12.64
N ARG A 169 35.08 11.84 11.53
CA ARG A 169 36.52 11.65 11.46
C ARG A 169 37.14 13.02 11.61
N ILE A 170 37.77 13.22 12.76
CA ILE A 170 38.72 14.29 13.02
C ILE A 170 39.93 14.11 12.11
#